data_d5273e491c6cfc43d1aaacf72975d4c4
#
_entry.id   d5273e491c6cfc43d1aaacf72975d4c4
#
_cell.length_a   1.000
_cell.length_b   1.000
_cell.length_c   1.000
_cell.angle_alpha   90.00
_cell.angle_beta   90.00
_cell.angle_gamma   90.00
#
_symmetry.space_group_name_H-M   'P 1'
#
loop_
_entity.id
_entity.type
_entity.pdbx_description
1 polymer ?
#
loop_
_entity_poly.entity_id
_entity_poly.type
_entity_poly.pdbx_seq_one_letter_code
_entity_poly.pdbx_strand_id
1 'polypeptide(L)'
;MDDLFAAHDALAVADLIRTRKLGATEVLDGTLANLHRLNKSLNAITDFYDDAPPAADGPFHGVPYVIKQLMADCAGHPTTVGSKFFANQPVATADSAAVARMRRAGLVIVGRTNTSEFGLAPTTEPAFGGATINPWRNDLSPGGSSGGSAAIVAARGLPMGHATDGGGSIRIPAGLCGLFGLKPSRGRISLAPIGETLAGAGAQHCVSLSVRDSAALLDATAGSEPGDPYAAPSPSGSFLDATKRAPGKLRVAFVRKPVGGEALDPVLVRAIERTAKLLEELGHQVEEASPQYDAAALDAAFWRIMAANTWTNIQLRAAGRVPGPGDLEPVTQLVAERGRAITADEYIRSVQAFHRTGRALGAFFEKHDVLLSTTIARTSLPLGTVRMDGTLDAFDRRVAPMTAFTAVCNATGVPAMSVPIEWSDDGLPIGMHFVARYGAEETLYALAAQLEHARPWRNRRP
;
A
#
# COMPACT_ATOMS: atom_id res chain seq x y z
N MET A 1 -21.27 17.69 5.16
CA MET A 1 -20.51 16.43 4.92
C MET A 1 -19.07 16.66 4.47
N ASP A 2 -18.74 17.77 3.81
CA ASP A 2 -17.37 18.02 3.29
C ASP A 2 -16.27 17.98 4.35
N ASP A 3 -16.59 18.24 5.61
CA ASP A 3 -15.65 18.22 6.73
C ASP A 3 -15.75 16.97 7.65
N LEU A 4 -16.63 16.02 7.35
CA LEU A 4 -16.84 14.86 8.23
C LEU A 4 -15.53 14.09 8.48
N PHE A 5 -14.84 13.69 7.41
CA PHE A 5 -13.59 12.93 7.51
C PHE A 5 -12.37 13.80 7.81
N ALA A 6 -12.54 15.10 7.79
CA ALA A 6 -11.54 16.02 8.32
C ALA A 6 -11.58 16.07 9.86
N ALA A 7 -12.78 15.99 10.45
CA ALA A 7 -12.99 16.01 11.89
C ALA A 7 -12.94 14.61 12.52
N HIS A 8 -13.43 13.57 11.81
CA HIS A 8 -13.63 12.22 12.34
C HIS A 8 -12.90 11.17 11.47
N ASP A 9 -12.22 10.23 12.09
CA ASP A 9 -11.70 9.03 11.45
C ASP A 9 -12.81 7.95 11.32
N ALA A 10 -12.50 6.80 10.72
CA ALA A 10 -13.51 5.78 10.42
C ALA A 10 -14.20 5.24 11.67
N LEU A 11 -13.43 4.95 12.74
CA LEU A 11 -13.98 4.46 13.99
C LEU A 11 -14.89 5.51 14.66
N ALA A 12 -14.53 6.79 14.60
CA ALA A 12 -15.37 7.86 15.14
C ALA A 12 -16.67 8.03 14.35
N VAL A 13 -16.62 7.92 13.01
CA VAL A 13 -17.84 7.98 12.18
C VAL A 13 -18.74 6.77 12.48
N ALA A 14 -18.20 5.57 12.58
CA ALA A 14 -18.97 4.38 12.97
C ALA A 14 -19.64 4.54 14.32
N ASP A 15 -18.98 5.17 15.30
CA ASP A 15 -19.56 5.45 16.61
C ASP A 15 -20.69 6.49 16.54
N LEU A 16 -20.52 7.54 15.74
CA LEU A 16 -21.59 8.54 15.50
C LEU A 16 -22.84 7.90 14.88
N ILE A 17 -22.66 6.94 13.94
CA ILE A 17 -23.76 6.19 13.34
C ILE A 17 -24.40 5.26 14.39
N ARG A 18 -23.61 4.48 15.12
CA ARG A 18 -24.09 3.54 16.15
C ARG A 18 -24.86 4.27 17.27
N THR A 19 -24.41 5.45 17.65
CA THR A 19 -25.06 6.29 18.66
C THR A 19 -26.21 7.14 18.10
N ARG A 20 -26.55 6.97 16.81
CA ARG A 20 -27.61 7.68 16.09
C ARG A 20 -27.43 9.20 16.08
N LYS A 21 -26.22 9.70 16.21
CA LYS A 21 -25.86 11.11 16.02
C LYS A 21 -25.77 11.49 14.56
N LEU A 22 -25.52 10.51 13.69
CA LEU A 22 -25.59 10.59 12.23
C LEU A 22 -26.39 9.41 11.69
N GLY A 23 -27.14 9.64 10.61
CA GLY A 23 -27.81 8.57 9.87
C GLY A 23 -26.83 7.84 8.93
N ALA A 24 -26.86 6.51 8.87
CA ALA A 24 -25.99 5.76 7.95
C ALA A 24 -26.22 6.15 6.48
N THR A 25 -27.49 6.32 6.07
CA THR A 25 -27.86 6.78 4.72
C THR A 25 -27.35 8.19 4.48
N GLU A 26 -27.49 9.11 5.46
CA GLU A 26 -26.98 10.48 5.38
C GLU A 26 -25.48 10.51 5.15
N VAL A 27 -24.71 9.67 5.88
CA VAL A 27 -23.26 9.55 5.71
C VAL A 27 -22.92 9.00 4.33
N LEU A 28 -23.65 7.97 3.87
CA LEU A 28 -23.41 7.35 2.57
C LEU A 28 -23.68 8.36 1.43
N ASP A 29 -24.86 8.96 1.40
CA ASP A 29 -25.27 9.89 0.33
C ASP A 29 -24.36 11.12 0.28
N GLY A 30 -24.06 11.72 1.45
CA GLY A 30 -23.16 12.84 1.53
C GLY A 30 -21.73 12.49 1.13
N THR A 31 -21.27 11.27 1.45
CA THR A 31 -19.96 10.79 1.01
C THR A 31 -19.92 10.58 -0.50
N LEU A 32 -20.90 9.91 -1.09
CA LEU A 32 -20.98 9.70 -2.54
C LEU A 32 -20.98 11.03 -3.31
N ALA A 33 -21.78 11.99 -2.87
CA ALA A 33 -21.82 13.33 -3.48
C ALA A 33 -20.42 14.02 -3.43
N ASN A 34 -19.72 13.92 -2.29
CA ASN A 34 -18.37 14.46 -2.12
C ASN A 34 -17.34 13.71 -3.00
N LEU A 35 -17.41 12.38 -3.07
CA LEU A 35 -16.54 11.57 -3.91
C LEU A 35 -16.69 11.92 -5.39
N HIS A 36 -17.92 12.07 -5.89
CA HIS A 36 -18.19 12.52 -7.27
C HIS A 36 -17.61 13.91 -7.54
N ARG A 37 -17.71 14.83 -6.59
CA ARG A 37 -17.13 16.17 -6.70
C ARG A 37 -15.59 16.13 -6.78
N LEU A 38 -14.94 15.44 -5.84
CA LEU A 38 -13.49 15.31 -5.77
C LEU A 38 -12.91 14.57 -6.96
N ASN A 39 -13.63 13.55 -7.45
CA ASN A 39 -13.14 12.71 -8.55
C ASN A 39 -13.00 13.46 -9.88
N LYS A 40 -13.73 14.57 -10.08
CA LYS A 40 -13.62 15.41 -11.28
C LYS A 40 -12.20 16.00 -11.45
N SER A 41 -11.50 16.30 -10.36
CA SER A 41 -10.14 16.84 -10.39
C SER A 41 -9.07 15.81 -10.10
N LEU A 42 -9.38 14.76 -9.33
CA LEU A 42 -8.40 13.78 -8.88
C LEU A 42 -8.28 12.56 -9.81
N ASN A 43 -9.35 12.20 -10.52
CA ASN A 43 -9.43 10.95 -11.30
C ASN A 43 -8.97 9.73 -10.46
N ALA A 44 -9.48 9.64 -9.23
CA ALA A 44 -9.06 8.66 -8.23
C ALA A 44 -9.94 7.41 -8.20
N ILE A 45 -11.23 7.54 -8.59
CA ILE A 45 -12.22 6.47 -8.57
C ILE A 45 -12.60 6.14 -10.02
N THR A 46 -12.49 4.86 -10.39
CA THR A 46 -12.80 4.37 -11.75
C THR A 46 -14.25 3.90 -11.88
N ASP A 47 -14.82 3.36 -10.80
CA ASP A 47 -16.17 2.82 -10.78
C ASP A 47 -16.85 3.18 -9.47
N PHE A 48 -18.09 3.63 -9.54
CA PHE A 48 -18.98 3.83 -8.39
C PHE A 48 -19.99 2.68 -8.32
N TYR A 49 -20.36 2.28 -7.10
CA TYR A 49 -21.31 1.20 -6.85
C TYR A 49 -22.60 1.76 -6.25
N ASP A 50 -23.70 1.60 -6.97
CA ASP A 50 -25.04 2.04 -6.55
C ASP A 50 -25.78 0.92 -5.80
N ASP A 51 -25.26 -0.31 -5.81
CA ASP A 51 -25.85 -1.53 -5.26
C ASP A 51 -25.18 -2.01 -3.98
N ALA A 52 -24.49 -1.11 -3.26
CA ALA A 52 -23.81 -1.47 -2.03
C ALA A 52 -24.80 -2.06 -1.01
N PRO A 53 -24.57 -3.30 -0.52
CA PRO A 53 -25.46 -3.92 0.45
C PRO A 53 -25.44 -3.15 1.77
N PRO A 54 -26.52 -3.25 2.58
CA PRO A 54 -26.54 -2.67 3.91
C PRO A 54 -25.33 -3.08 4.74
N ALA A 55 -24.84 -2.15 5.57
CA ALA A 55 -23.69 -2.40 6.44
C ALA A 55 -23.96 -3.54 7.42
N ALA A 56 -23.02 -4.47 7.54
CA ALA A 56 -23.03 -5.45 8.64
C ALA A 56 -22.76 -4.77 9.98
N ASP A 57 -23.14 -5.41 11.06
CA ASP A 57 -22.73 -4.96 12.41
C ASP A 57 -21.25 -5.28 12.62
N GLY A 58 -20.45 -4.25 12.94
CA GLY A 58 -19.00 -4.38 13.06
C GLY A 58 -18.34 -3.06 13.49
N PRO A 59 -17.00 -3.07 13.68
CA PRO A 59 -16.28 -1.87 14.17
C PRO A 59 -16.42 -0.65 13.27
N PHE A 60 -16.66 -0.85 11.97
CA PHE A 60 -16.82 0.20 10.98
C PHE A 60 -18.25 0.32 10.43
N HIS A 61 -19.25 -0.01 11.25
CA HIS A 61 -20.66 -0.03 10.86
C HIS A 61 -21.06 1.27 10.12
N GLY A 62 -21.46 1.11 8.85
CA GLY A 62 -21.98 2.18 8.00
C GLY A 62 -20.92 3.12 7.39
N VAL A 63 -19.63 2.85 7.60
CA VAL A 63 -18.56 3.68 7.02
C VAL A 63 -18.35 3.36 5.54
N PRO A 64 -18.47 4.36 4.61
CA PRO A 64 -18.17 4.16 3.20
C PRO A 64 -16.67 3.85 2.98
N TYR A 65 -16.39 2.98 2.02
CA TYR A 65 -15.06 2.47 1.73
C TYR A 65 -14.87 2.21 0.24
N VAL A 66 -13.64 2.35 -0.25
CA VAL A 66 -13.28 2.02 -1.64
C VAL A 66 -12.26 0.90 -1.69
N ILE A 67 -12.33 0.09 -2.76
CA ILE A 67 -11.37 -0.98 -3.02
C ILE A 67 -10.57 -0.67 -4.28
N LYS A 68 -9.31 -1.08 -4.29
CA LYS A 68 -8.42 -0.90 -5.43
C LYS A 68 -8.81 -1.81 -6.60
N GLN A 69 -8.57 -1.37 -7.83
CA GLN A 69 -8.73 -2.17 -9.06
C GLN A 69 -7.72 -3.33 -9.20
N LEU A 70 -7.21 -3.85 -8.08
CA LEU A 70 -6.25 -4.95 -8.05
C LEU A 70 -6.38 -5.77 -6.76
N MET A 71 -6.39 -7.10 -6.87
CA MET A 71 -6.39 -8.08 -5.75
C MET A 71 -7.62 -8.03 -4.81
N ALA A 72 -8.70 -7.39 -5.20
CA ALA A 72 -9.89 -7.22 -4.38
C ALA A 72 -11.14 -7.51 -5.21
N ASP A 73 -11.38 -8.79 -5.52
CA ASP A 73 -12.59 -9.18 -6.22
C ASP A 73 -13.81 -8.90 -5.34
N CYS A 74 -14.81 -8.26 -5.92
CA CYS A 74 -16.06 -7.85 -5.29
C CYS A 74 -17.21 -8.44 -6.12
N ALA A 75 -18.07 -9.22 -5.52
CA ALA A 75 -19.18 -9.88 -6.18
C ALA A 75 -20.06 -8.86 -6.96
N GLY A 76 -20.42 -9.19 -8.19
CA GLY A 76 -21.20 -8.32 -9.06
C GLY A 76 -20.40 -7.28 -9.84
N HIS A 77 -19.09 -7.11 -9.58
CA HIS A 77 -18.26 -6.06 -10.19
C HIS A 77 -17.00 -6.61 -10.85
N PRO A 78 -16.55 -6.04 -12.00
CA PRO A 78 -15.36 -6.46 -12.68
C PRO A 78 -14.08 -5.93 -11.96
N THR A 79 -12.94 -6.61 -12.16
CA THR A 79 -11.60 -6.16 -11.74
C THR A 79 -10.73 -6.00 -12.97
N THR A 80 -10.53 -4.76 -13.45
CA THR A 80 -9.84 -4.45 -14.71
C THR A 80 -8.32 -4.45 -14.60
N VAL A 81 -7.78 -4.48 -13.39
CA VAL A 81 -6.35 -4.37 -13.06
C VAL A 81 -5.66 -3.15 -13.72
N GLY A 82 -6.40 -2.08 -13.99
CA GLY A 82 -5.91 -0.88 -14.68
C GLY A 82 -5.62 -1.07 -16.17
N SER A 83 -6.10 -2.18 -16.79
CA SER A 83 -5.77 -2.56 -18.16
C SER A 83 -6.97 -2.45 -19.09
N LYS A 84 -6.75 -1.85 -20.27
CA LYS A 84 -7.73 -1.79 -21.36
C LYS A 84 -8.12 -3.19 -21.82
N PHE A 85 -7.20 -4.14 -21.88
CA PHE A 85 -7.47 -5.52 -22.27
C PHE A 85 -8.51 -6.19 -21.38
N PHE A 86 -8.58 -5.77 -20.11
CA PHE A 86 -9.50 -6.30 -19.12
C PHE A 86 -10.70 -5.40 -18.84
N ALA A 87 -10.94 -4.35 -19.64
CA ALA A 87 -12.08 -3.44 -19.47
C ALA A 87 -13.43 -4.15 -19.45
N ASN A 88 -13.58 -5.19 -20.27
CA ASN A 88 -14.82 -5.99 -20.42
C ASN A 88 -14.68 -7.37 -19.76
N GLN A 89 -14.02 -7.45 -18.60
CA GLN A 89 -13.94 -8.70 -17.83
C GLN A 89 -15.32 -9.10 -17.29
N PRO A 90 -15.60 -10.40 -17.19
CA PRO A 90 -16.73 -10.88 -16.41
C PRO A 90 -16.69 -10.32 -14.99
N VAL A 91 -17.84 -10.05 -14.43
CA VAL A 91 -17.99 -9.68 -13.02
C VAL A 91 -17.54 -10.83 -12.11
N ALA A 92 -16.99 -10.50 -10.96
CA ALA A 92 -16.63 -11.51 -9.96
C ALA A 92 -17.93 -12.16 -9.43
N THR A 93 -17.93 -13.47 -9.28
CA THR A 93 -19.06 -14.24 -8.76
C THR A 93 -19.10 -14.30 -7.22
N ALA A 94 -17.99 -13.97 -6.57
CA ALA A 94 -17.84 -13.93 -5.13
C ALA A 94 -16.85 -12.85 -4.70
N ASP A 95 -17.00 -12.39 -3.47
CA ASP A 95 -16.00 -11.56 -2.82
C ASP A 95 -14.72 -12.35 -2.54
N SER A 96 -13.56 -11.73 -2.71
CA SER A 96 -12.31 -12.25 -2.14
C SER A 96 -12.39 -12.29 -0.61
N ALA A 97 -11.57 -13.12 0.04
CA ALA A 97 -11.58 -13.25 1.50
C ALA A 97 -11.43 -11.90 2.23
N ALA A 98 -10.55 -11.04 1.73
CA ALA A 98 -10.37 -9.70 2.31
C ALA A 98 -11.61 -8.82 2.14
N VAL A 99 -12.23 -8.78 0.95
CA VAL A 99 -13.45 -8.00 0.71
C VAL A 99 -14.61 -8.49 1.59
N ALA A 100 -14.78 -9.80 1.69
CA ALA A 100 -15.80 -10.41 2.58
C ALA A 100 -15.58 -10.00 4.05
N ARG A 101 -14.32 -9.96 4.51
CA ARG A 101 -13.98 -9.53 5.87
C ARG A 101 -14.19 -8.02 6.08
N MET A 102 -13.89 -7.19 5.08
CA MET A 102 -14.18 -5.74 5.10
C MET A 102 -15.69 -5.50 5.25
N ARG A 103 -16.53 -6.22 4.48
CA ARG A 103 -18.00 -6.12 4.61
C ARG A 103 -18.48 -6.59 6.00
N ARG A 104 -17.95 -7.70 6.51
CA ARG A 104 -18.27 -8.16 7.88
C ARG A 104 -17.84 -7.17 8.96
N ALA A 105 -16.79 -6.39 8.72
CA ALA A 105 -16.38 -5.32 9.61
C ALA A 105 -17.32 -4.09 9.60
N GLY A 106 -18.35 -4.09 8.73
CA GLY A 106 -19.34 -3.02 8.63
C GLY A 106 -19.05 -1.98 7.59
N LEU A 107 -17.98 -2.13 6.78
CA LEU A 107 -17.65 -1.22 5.70
C LEU A 107 -18.65 -1.32 4.54
N VAL A 108 -19.09 -0.18 4.01
CA VAL A 108 -19.94 -0.06 2.82
C VAL A 108 -19.05 0.22 1.62
N ILE A 109 -18.83 -0.78 0.76
CA ILE A 109 -17.97 -0.62 -0.41
C ILE A 109 -18.72 0.13 -1.48
N VAL A 110 -18.27 1.34 -1.82
CA VAL A 110 -18.93 2.30 -2.72
C VAL A 110 -18.24 2.48 -4.07
N GLY A 111 -17.18 1.75 -4.35
CA GLY A 111 -16.51 1.84 -5.65
C GLY A 111 -15.08 1.32 -5.66
N ARG A 112 -14.44 1.46 -6.83
CA ARG A 112 -13.07 1.07 -7.10
C ARG A 112 -12.16 2.27 -7.38
N THR A 113 -10.93 2.18 -6.91
CA THR A 113 -9.92 3.22 -7.13
C THR A 113 -8.94 2.85 -8.22
N ASN A 114 -8.44 3.87 -8.89
CA ASN A 114 -7.48 3.79 -9.97
C ASN A 114 -6.14 3.17 -9.51
N THR A 115 -5.45 2.50 -10.45
CA THR A 115 -4.16 1.84 -10.26
C THR A 115 -3.36 1.86 -11.55
N SER A 116 -2.03 1.77 -11.51
CA SER A 116 -1.24 1.47 -12.71
C SER A 116 -1.58 0.08 -13.25
N GLU A 117 -1.38 -0.13 -14.55
CA GLU A 117 -1.66 -1.41 -15.19
C GLU A 117 -0.90 -2.56 -14.50
N PHE A 118 -1.63 -3.59 -14.06
CA PHE A 118 -1.15 -4.73 -13.23
C PHE A 118 -0.41 -4.31 -11.93
N GLY A 119 -0.47 -3.05 -11.54
CA GLY A 119 0.28 -2.55 -10.39
C GLY A 119 1.79 -2.48 -10.63
N LEU A 120 2.26 -2.48 -11.88
CA LEU A 120 3.68 -2.56 -12.23
C LEU A 120 4.45 -1.27 -11.96
N ALA A 121 3.80 -0.10 -12.05
CA ALA A 121 4.46 1.18 -11.80
C ALA A 121 4.20 1.71 -10.38
N PRO A 122 5.19 2.38 -9.75
CA PRO A 122 5.02 3.11 -8.49
C PRO A 122 4.33 4.49 -8.68
N THR A 123 3.60 4.66 -9.78
CA THR A 123 2.70 5.78 -10.09
C THR A 123 1.30 5.24 -10.35
N THR A 124 0.31 6.13 -10.48
CA THR A 124 -1.06 5.77 -10.87
C THR A 124 -1.43 6.60 -12.11
N GLU A 125 -0.82 6.22 -13.22
CA GLU A 125 -0.93 6.89 -14.52
C GLU A 125 -1.21 5.88 -15.65
N PRO A 126 -2.25 5.02 -15.50
CA PRO A 126 -2.54 4.03 -16.54
C PRO A 126 -3.00 4.73 -17.82
N ALA A 127 -2.64 4.16 -18.97
CA ALA A 127 -3.18 4.61 -20.25
C ALA A 127 -4.69 4.40 -20.34
N PHE A 128 -5.22 3.36 -19.66
CA PHE A 128 -6.64 3.10 -19.51
C PHE A 128 -7.21 3.87 -18.31
N GLY A 129 -8.01 4.89 -18.56
CA GLY A 129 -8.66 5.72 -17.54
C GLY A 129 -7.88 6.97 -17.13
N GLY A 130 -6.60 7.08 -17.49
CA GLY A 130 -5.80 8.28 -17.28
C GLY A 130 -5.18 8.40 -15.88
N ALA A 131 -4.35 9.42 -15.70
CA ALA A 131 -3.60 9.66 -14.49
C ALA A 131 -4.47 10.11 -13.31
N THR A 132 -4.16 9.61 -12.12
CA THR A 132 -4.66 10.16 -10.85
C THR A 132 -3.75 11.30 -10.40
N ILE A 133 -4.35 12.37 -9.92
CA ILE A 133 -3.67 13.61 -9.52
C ILE A 133 -3.42 13.61 -8.01
N ASN A 134 -2.23 14.08 -7.61
CA ASN A 134 -1.91 14.27 -6.20
C ASN A 134 -2.68 15.50 -5.63
N PRO A 135 -3.47 15.35 -4.57
CA PRO A 135 -4.23 16.47 -4.04
C PRO A 135 -3.38 17.60 -3.45
N TRP A 136 -2.11 17.33 -3.10
CA TRP A 136 -1.20 18.37 -2.61
C TRP A 136 -0.70 19.31 -3.72
N ARG A 137 -0.57 18.80 -4.96
CA ARG A 137 -0.12 19.59 -6.10
C ARG A 137 -0.49 18.93 -7.42
N ASN A 138 -1.12 19.65 -8.31
CA ASN A 138 -1.74 19.10 -9.54
C ASN A 138 -0.75 18.58 -10.60
N ASP A 139 0.53 18.96 -10.52
CA ASP A 139 1.59 18.49 -11.40
C ASP A 139 2.28 17.23 -10.89
N LEU A 140 1.86 16.71 -9.73
CA LEU A 140 2.46 15.54 -9.09
C LEU A 140 1.57 14.30 -9.19
N SER A 141 2.22 13.15 -9.26
CA SER A 141 1.61 11.84 -9.05
C SER A 141 1.35 11.61 -7.56
N PRO A 142 0.24 10.98 -7.17
CA PRO A 142 0.03 10.52 -5.80
C PRO A 142 0.90 9.31 -5.44
N GLY A 143 1.78 8.87 -6.35
CA GLY A 143 2.45 7.59 -6.27
C GLY A 143 1.55 6.44 -6.69
N GLY A 144 2.03 5.23 -6.47
CA GLY A 144 1.31 4.02 -6.88
C GLY A 144 1.91 2.73 -6.30
N SER A 145 1.26 1.70 -6.65
CA SER A 145 0.12 1.60 -7.59
C SER A 145 -1.25 1.87 -6.95
N SER A 146 -1.35 2.11 -5.62
CA SER A 146 -2.62 2.44 -4.93
C SER A 146 -2.87 3.95 -4.83
N GLY A 147 -2.49 4.71 -5.86
CA GLY A 147 -2.58 6.18 -5.83
C GLY A 147 -4.02 6.70 -5.85
N GLY A 148 -4.96 5.99 -6.49
CA GLY A 148 -6.37 6.35 -6.42
C GLY A 148 -6.90 6.36 -4.99
N SER A 149 -6.63 5.29 -4.23
CA SER A 149 -6.99 5.22 -2.81
C SER A 149 -6.31 6.32 -1.99
N ALA A 150 -5.02 6.55 -2.21
CA ALA A 150 -4.28 7.56 -1.47
C ALA A 150 -4.78 8.98 -1.79
N ALA A 151 -5.02 9.30 -3.05
CA ALA A 151 -5.49 10.63 -3.46
C ALA A 151 -6.86 10.96 -2.84
N ILE A 152 -7.82 10.03 -2.91
CA ILE A 152 -9.17 10.30 -2.38
C ILE A 152 -9.20 10.39 -0.85
N VAL A 153 -8.35 9.61 -0.14
CA VAL A 153 -8.22 9.68 1.31
C VAL A 153 -7.50 10.95 1.74
N ALA A 154 -6.41 11.34 1.08
CA ALA A 154 -5.71 12.61 1.37
C ALA A 154 -6.60 13.83 1.16
N ALA A 155 -7.44 13.82 0.13
CA ALA A 155 -8.44 14.86 -0.13
C ALA A 155 -9.64 14.84 0.84
N ARG A 156 -9.62 13.98 1.86
CA ARG A 156 -10.70 13.81 2.86
C ARG A 156 -12.03 13.35 2.26
N GLY A 157 -12.00 12.69 1.10
CA GLY A 157 -13.18 12.03 0.54
C GLY A 157 -13.63 10.83 1.36
N LEU A 158 -12.67 10.14 1.99
CA LEU A 158 -12.85 8.96 2.85
C LEU A 158 -11.80 8.96 3.96
N PRO A 159 -12.04 8.29 5.11
CA PRO A 159 -11.06 8.20 6.20
C PRO A 159 -9.96 7.18 5.94
N MET A 160 -10.25 6.18 5.12
CA MET A 160 -9.33 5.12 4.70
C MET A 160 -9.79 4.47 3.38
N GLY A 161 -8.89 3.78 2.67
CA GLY A 161 -9.20 3.06 1.44
C GLY A 161 -8.28 1.86 1.24
N HIS A 162 -8.78 0.79 0.60
CA HIS A 162 -8.01 -0.42 0.33
C HIS A 162 -6.82 -0.14 -0.57
N ALA A 163 -5.71 -0.79 -0.26
CA ALA A 163 -4.46 -0.70 -1.00
C ALA A 163 -3.73 -2.05 -1.02
N THR A 164 -2.92 -2.28 -2.05
CA THR A 164 -2.08 -3.47 -2.19
C THR A 164 -0.62 -3.08 -2.32
N ASP A 165 0.30 -3.96 -1.97
CA ASP A 165 1.73 -3.68 -1.91
C ASP A 165 2.54 -4.90 -2.38
N GLY A 166 3.04 -4.84 -3.62
CA GLY A 166 3.93 -5.84 -4.19
C GLY A 166 5.41 -5.42 -4.17
N GLY A 167 5.68 -4.12 -4.07
CA GLY A 167 7.03 -3.53 -4.04
C GLY A 167 7.08 -2.18 -3.34
N GLY A 168 5.96 -1.75 -2.72
CA GLY A 168 5.83 -0.45 -2.04
C GLY A 168 4.47 0.21 -2.24
N SER A 169 3.54 -0.44 -2.92
CA SER A 169 2.32 0.20 -3.44
C SER A 169 1.22 0.54 -2.40
N ILE A 170 1.40 0.25 -1.10
CA ILE A 170 0.70 0.90 0.02
C ILE A 170 1.52 2.10 0.48
N ARG A 171 2.80 1.86 0.76
CA ARG A 171 3.71 2.77 1.47
C ARG A 171 4.11 3.98 0.63
N ILE A 172 4.41 3.79 -0.65
CA ILE A 172 4.79 4.86 -1.60
C ILE A 172 3.67 5.90 -1.70
N PRO A 173 2.42 5.55 -2.08
CA PRO A 173 1.36 6.53 -2.16
C PRO A 173 0.96 7.09 -0.79
N ALA A 174 1.05 6.33 0.30
CA ALA A 174 0.87 6.87 1.64
C ALA A 174 1.88 7.98 1.95
N GLY A 175 3.18 7.75 1.64
CA GLY A 175 4.24 8.73 1.86
C GLY A 175 4.08 10.00 1.03
N LEU A 176 3.72 9.87 -0.26
CA LEU A 176 3.53 11.01 -1.18
C LEU A 176 2.23 11.78 -0.96
N CYS A 177 1.25 11.17 -0.30
CA CYS A 177 -0.05 11.79 -0.01
C CYS A 177 -0.24 12.22 1.46
N GLY A 178 0.77 12.04 2.32
CA GLY A 178 0.68 12.44 3.73
C GLY A 178 -0.27 11.57 4.54
N LEU A 179 -0.26 10.26 4.30
CA LEU A 179 -1.11 9.26 4.95
C LEU A 179 -0.29 8.24 5.73
N PHE A 180 -0.94 7.57 6.66
CA PHE A 180 -0.44 6.33 7.24
C PHE A 180 -0.70 5.17 6.28
N GLY A 181 0.32 4.31 6.07
CA GLY A 181 0.17 3.10 5.25
C GLY A 181 1.07 1.99 5.77
N LEU A 182 0.47 0.87 6.19
CA LEU A 182 1.19 -0.32 6.66
C LEU A 182 1.07 -1.44 5.65
N LYS A 183 2.20 -1.98 5.21
CA LYS A 183 2.30 -3.28 4.55
C LYS A 183 2.45 -4.35 5.64
N PRO A 184 1.46 -5.22 5.85
CA PRO A 184 1.56 -6.27 6.87
C PRO A 184 2.57 -7.35 6.49
N SER A 185 2.87 -8.23 7.41
CA SER A 185 3.66 -9.45 7.18
C SER A 185 3.02 -10.32 6.10
N ARG A 186 3.85 -11.05 5.34
CA ARG A 186 3.37 -12.10 4.44
C ARG A 186 2.45 -13.05 5.17
N GLY A 187 1.28 -13.37 4.59
CA GLY A 187 0.30 -14.27 5.19
C GLY A 187 -0.46 -13.69 6.38
N ARG A 188 -0.36 -12.35 6.65
CA ARG A 188 -1.17 -11.70 7.69
C ARG A 188 -2.62 -11.55 7.26
N ILE A 189 -2.86 -11.24 5.99
CA ILE A 189 -4.20 -11.19 5.37
C ILE A 189 -4.21 -12.20 4.24
N SER A 190 -5.22 -13.05 4.20
CA SER A 190 -5.41 -14.03 3.14
C SER A 190 -5.57 -13.33 1.78
N LEU A 191 -4.97 -13.93 0.75
CA LEU A 191 -5.16 -13.53 -0.65
C LEU A 191 -6.17 -14.44 -1.37
N ALA A 192 -6.90 -15.30 -0.66
CA ALA A 192 -7.88 -16.19 -1.28
C ALA A 192 -8.92 -15.40 -2.12
N PRO A 193 -9.31 -15.92 -3.30
CA PRO A 193 -9.04 -17.28 -3.80
C PRO A 193 -7.71 -17.48 -4.53
N ILE A 194 -6.89 -16.43 -4.75
CA ILE A 194 -5.65 -16.55 -5.57
C ILE A 194 -4.47 -17.22 -4.84
N GLY A 195 -4.58 -17.44 -3.52
CA GLY A 195 -3.56 -18.09 -2.70
C GLY A 195 -2.32 -17.20 -2.45
N GLU A 196 -1.55 -16.88 -3.48
CA GLU A 196 -0.37 -16.00 -3.37
C GLU A 196 -0.11 -15.22 -4.67
N THR A 197 0.77 -14.24 -4.60
CA THR A 197 1.27 -13.50 -5.77
C THR A 197 2.71 -13.05 -5.53
N LEU A 198 3.50 -12.97 -6.60
CA LEU A 198 4.91 -12.53 -6.58
C LEU A 198 5.80 -13.37 -5.64
N ALA A 199 5.63 -14.70 -5.63
CA ALA A 199 6.32 -15.61 -4.70
C ALA A 199 6.16 -15.19 -3.22
N GLY A 200 4.95 -14.78 -2.86
CA GLY A 200 4.58 -14.32 -1.52
C GLY A 200 5.01 -12.90 -1.18
N ALA A 201 5.49 -12.11 -2.16
CA ALA A 201 5.81 -10.69 -1.93
C ALA A 201 4.57 -9.79 -1.91
N GLY A 202 3.43 -10.23 -2.46
CA GLY A 202 2.20 -9.47 -2.45
C GLY A 202 1.55 -9.39 -1.06
N ALA A 203 1.07 -8.20 -0.72
CA ALA A 203 0.31 -7.93 0.51
C ALA A 203 -0.84 -6.98 0.19
N GLN A 204 -1.85 -6.95 1.04
CA GLN A 204 -2.96 -6.00 0.96
C GLN A 204 -3.32 -5.47 2.35
N HIS A 205 -3.81 -4.24 2.41
CA HIS A 205 -4.35 -3.59 3.60
C HIS A 205 -5.02 -2.27 3.21
N CYS A 206 -4.70 -1.15 3.87
CA CYS A 206 -5.24 0.18 3.55
C CYS A 206 -4.18 1.29 3.63
N VAL A 207 -4.54 2.45 3.08
CA VAL A 207 -4.03 3.76 3.48
C VAL A 207 -5.08 4.44 4.33
N SER A 208 -4.68 5.20 5.36
CA SER A 208 -5.61 5.80 6.32
C SER A 208 -5.14 7.15 6.83
N LEU A 209 -6.08 7.95 7.36
CA LEU A 209 -5.81 9.22 8.02
C LEU A 209 -5.25 9.03 9.44
N SER A 210 -5.64 7.96 10.13
CA SER A 210 -5.22 7.64 11.49
C SER A 210 -4.58 6.26 11.60
N VAL A 211 -3.68 6.09 12.56
CA VAL A 211 -3.06 4.81 12.88
C VAL A 211 -4.10 3.81 13.40
N ARG A 212 -5.03 4.26 14.24
CA ARG A 212 -6.02 3.38 14.88
C ARG A 212 -7.03 2.78 13.91
N ASP A 213 -7.40 3.49 12.83
CA ASP A 213 -8.27 2.94 11.78
C ASP A 213 -7.59 1.78 11.04
N SER A 214 -6.32 1.96 10.68
CA SER A 214 -5.52 0.91 10.07
C SER A 214 -5.40 -0.31 11.00
N ALA A 215 -5.13 -0.10 12.28
CA ALA A 215 -5.00 -1.17 13.26
C ALA A 215 -6.32 -1.96 13.44
N ALA A 216 -7.44 -1.27 13.58
CA ALA A 216 -8.75 -1.90 13.70
C ALA A 216 -9.15 -2.66 12.42
N LEU A 217 -8.78 -2.13 11.24
CA LEU A 217 -9.02 -2.84 9.98
C LEU A 217 -8.13 -4.10 9.88
N LEU A 218 -6.90 -4.06 10.38
CA LEU A 218 -6.05 -5.25 10.42
C LEU A 218 -6.61 -6.30 11.37
N ASP A 219 -7.14 -5.92 12.54
CA ASP A 219 -7.85 -6.84 13.44
C ASP A 219 -9.03 -7.52 12.74
N ALA A 220 -9.80 -6.77 11.94
CA ALA A 220 -10.96 -7.28 11.22
C ALA A 220 -10.62 -8.16 10.00
N THR A 221 -9.45 -7.97 9.40
CA THR A 221 -9.10 -8.62 8.12
C THR A 221 -7.98 -9.66 8.25
N ALA A 222 -7.24 -9.68 9.35
CA ALA A 222 -6.15 -10.64 9.59
C ALA A 222 -6.62 -12.09 9.67
N GLY A 223 -5.70 -12.98 9.36
CA GLY A 223 -5.88 -14.44 9.43
C GLY A 223 -5.84 -15.11 8.05
N SER A 224 -5.45 -16.36 8.04
CA SER A 224 -5.45 -17.23 6.86
C SER A 224 -6.83 -17.83 6.62
N GLU A 225 -7.09 -18.24 5.38
CA GLU A 225 -8.17 -19.15 5.00
C GLU A 225 -7.64 -20.59 4.92
N PRO A 226 -8.51 -21.60 5.06
CA PRO A 226 -8.10 -22.98 4.85
C PRO A 226 -7.45 -23.18 3.48
N GLY A 227 -6.21 -23.70 3.47
CA GLY A 227 -5.44 -23.93 2.25
C GLY A 227 -4.54 -22.76 1.82
N ASP A 228 -4.49 -21.66 2.55
CA ASP A 228 -3.52 -20.59 2.26
C ASP A 228 -2.07 -21.09 2.37
N PRO A 229 -1.18 -20.71 1.43
CA PRO A 229 0.20 -21.17 1.44
C PRO A 229 1.06 -20.51 2.54
N TYR A 230 0.60 -19.40 3.11
CA TYR A 230 1.32 -18.65 4.14
C TYR A 230 0.37 -18.22 5.26
N ALA A 231 0.84 -18.37 6.50
CA ALA A 231 0.20 -17.83 7.69
C ALA A 231 1.21 -17.06 8.53
N ALA A 232 0.90 -15.81 8.85
CA ALA A 232 1.73 -15.04 9.79
C ALA A 232 1.49 -15.52 11.22
N PRO A 233 2.50 -15.40 12.12
CA PRO A 233 2.31 -15.72 13.54
C PRO A 233 1.13 -14.95 14.13
N SER A 234 0.35 -15.59 14.98
CA SER A 234 -0.75 -14.93 15.70
C SER A 234 -0.19 -13.75 16.51
N PRO A 235 -0.86 -12.58 16.51
CA PRO A 235 -0.48 -11.47 17.37
C PRO A 235 -0.71 -11.85 18.84
N SER A 236 -0.02 -11.16 19.76
CA SER A 236 -0.18 -11.37 21.20
C SER A 236 -1.50 -10.78 21.74
N GLY A 237 -2.11 -9.87 21.00
CA GLY A 237 -3.36 -9.21 21.31
C GLY A 237 -3.94 -8.52 20.07
N SER A 238 -4.86 -7.57 20.28
CA SER A 238 -5.43 -6.76 19.20
C SER A 238 -4.41 -5.71 18.72
N PHE A 239 -4.35 -5.50 17.39
CA PHE A 239 -3.54 -4.42 16.81
C PHE A 239 -4.06 -3.04 17.22
N LEU A 240 -5.37 -2.88 17.37
CA LEU A 240 -5.98 -1.67 17.89
C LEU A 240 -5.53 -1.39 19.34
N ASP A 241 -5.44 -2.41 20.18
CA ASP A 241 -4.95 -2.24 21.56
C ASP A 241 -3.44 -1.97 21.61
N ALA A 242 -2.68 -2.44 20.61
CA ALA A 242 -1.28 -2.07 20.49
C ALA A 242 -1.09 -0.56 20.31
N THR A 243 -2.01 0.15 19.63
CA THR A 243 -1.95 1.61 19.47
C THR A 243 -2.16 2.38 20.78
N LYS A 244 -2.67 1.73 21.82
CA LYS A 244 -2.92 2.35 23.14
C LYS A 244 -1.78 2.11 24.15
N ARG A 245 -0.81 1.28 23.77
CA ARG A 245 0.34 0.90 24.61
C ARG A 245 1.59 1.63 24.17
N ALA A 246 2.41 2.03 25.14
CA ALA A 246 3.76 2.51 24.84
C ALA A 246 4.59 1.38 24.19
N PRO A 247 5.37 1.66 23.13
CA PRO A 247 6.17 0.63 22.44
C PRO A 247 7.32 0.07 23.28
N GLY A 248 7.56 0.62 24.50
CA GLY A 248 8.74 0.36 25.26
C GLY A 248 9.99 1.04 24.69
N LYS A 249 11.16 0.72 25.23
CA LYS A 249 12.42 1.24 24.71
C LYS A 249 12.91 0.36 23.56
N LEU A 250 12.78 0.86 22.33
CA LEU A 250 13.18 0.15 21.11
C LEU A 250 14.65 0.44 20.75
N ARG A 251 15.30 -0.54 20.15
CA ARG A 251 16.59 -0.41 19.46
C ARG A 251 16.30 -0.08 18.00
N VAL A 252 16.49 1.16 17.61
CA VAL A 252 16.17 1.65 16.26
C VAL A 252 17.46 1.86 15.48
N ALA A 253 17.61 1.14 14.39
CA ALA A 253 18.63 1.43 13.40
C ALA A 253 18.09 2.46 12.40
N PHE A 254 18.94 3.36 11.88
CA PHE A 254 18.57 4.20 10.75
C PHE A 254 19.62 4.14 9.64
N VAL A 255 19.18 4.38 8.40
CA VAL A 255 20.05 4.40 7.22
C VAL A 255 19.87 5.70 6.45
N ARG A 256 21.00 6.31 6.00
CA ARG A 256 21.02 7.51 5.17
C ARG A 256 21.04 7.24 3.67
N LYS A 257 21.15 5.98 3.27
CA LYS A 257 21.15 5.55 1.87
C LYS A 257 20.63 4.12 1.75
N PRO A 258 19.97 3.77 0.63
CA PRO A 258 19.58 2.40 0.34
C PRO A 258 20.80 1.48 0.19
N VAL A 259 20.62 0.18 0.45
CA VAL A 259 21.67 -0.83 0.22
C VAL A 259 22.05 -0.92 -1.25
N GLY A 260 21.10 -0.70 -2.18
CA GLY A 260 21.35 -0.64 -3.63
C GLY A 260 22.17 0.56 -4.11
N GLY A 261 22.38 1.55 -3.25
CA GLY A 261 23.24 2.70 -3.54
C GLY A 261 22.57 3.88 -4.24
N GLU A 262 21.24 3.86 -4.44
CA GLU A 262 20.49 4.98 -5.01
C GLU A 262 20.73 6.27 -4.20
N ALA A 263 20.91 7.37 -4.92
CA ALA A 263 21.09 8.67 -4.27
C ALA A 263 19.77 9.18 -3.67
N LEU A 264 19.84 9.67 -2.43
CA LEU A 264 18.74 10.38 -1.79
C LEU A 264 18.81 11.87 -2.04
N ASP A 265 17.65 12.50 -2.22
CA ASP A 265 17.56 13.95 -2.17
C ASP A 265 18.02 14.45 -0.77
N PRO A 266 18.83 15.51 -0.67
CA PRO A 266 19.41 15.96 0.61
C PRO A 266 18.37 16.30 1.69
N VAL A 267 17.17 16.73 1.30
CA VAL A 267 16.06 17.00 2.22
C VAL A 267 15.59 15.73 2.94
N LEU A 268 15.66 14.56 2.26
CA LEU A 268 15.28 13.27 2.84
C LEU A 268 16.30 12.82 3.89
N VAL A 269 17.60 13.05 3.65
CA VAL A 269 18.64 12.76 4.66
C VAL A 269 18.39 13.57 5.93
N ARG A 270 18.11 14.89 5.79
CA ARG A 270 17.75 15.73 6.94
C ARG A 270 16.46 15.26 7.65
N ALA A 271 15.48 14.75 6.90
CA ALA A 271 14.26 14.20 7.48
C ALA A 271 14.53 12.93 8.31
N ILE A 272 15.41 12.03 7.82
CA ILE A 272 15.86 10.85 8.57
C ILE A 272 16.54 11.29 9.88
N GLU A 273 17.47 12.25 9.82
CA GLU A 273 18.20 12.74 10.99
C GLU A 273 17.29 13.41 12.03
N ARG A 274 16.31 14.23 11.59
CA ARG A 274 15.29 14.81 12.48
C ARG A 274 14.40 13.75 13.12
N THR A 275 14.05 12.71 12.36
CA THR A 275 13.24 11.59 12.87
C THR A 275 14.05 10.74 13.85
N ALA A 276 15.31 10.46 13.56
CA ALA A 276 16.22 9.76 14.47
C ALA A 276 16.34 10.49 15.83
N LYS A 277 16.54 11.81 15.78
CA LYS A 277 16.56 12.66 16.98
C LYS A 277 15.23 12.63 17.75
N LEU A 278 14.09 12.69 17.05
CA LEU A 278 12.78 12.57 17.69
C LEU A 278 12.64 11.24 18.44
N LEU A 279 13.11 10.14 17.84
CA LEU A 279 13.07 8.82 18.47
C LEU A 279 13.94 8.75 19.74
N GLU A 280 15.12 9.40 19.76
CA GLU A 280 15.94 9.54 20.96
C GLU A 280 15.20 10.34 22.04
N GLU A 281 14.58 11.46 21.69
CA GLU A 281 13.77 12.31 22.60
C GLU A 281 12.57 11.53 23.15
N LEU A 282 12.01 10.57 22.40
CA LEU A 282 10.94 9.67 22.83
C LEU A 282 11.44 8.46 23.67
N GLY A 283 12.78 8.37 23.92
CA GLY A 283 13.37 7.41 24.83
C GLY A 283 13.90 6.12 24.18
N HIS A 284 13.95 6.05 22.85
CA HIS A 284 14.48 4.91 22.12
C HIS A 284 16.02 4.95 22.03
N GLN A 285 16.64 3.81 21.78
CA GLN A 285 18.06 3.70 21.44
C GLN A 285 18.19 3.79 19.92
N VAL A 286 18.94 4.77 19.40
CA VAL A 286 19.04 5.04 17.96
C VAL A 286 20.51 4.99 17.53
N GLU A 287 20.81 4.23 16.47
CA GLU A 287 22.15 4.16 15.90
C GLU A 287 22.08 4.04 14.36
N GLU A 288 23.15 4.44 13.68
CA GLU A 288 23.26 4.23 12.24
C GLU A 288 23.74 2.80 11.98
N ALA A 289 22.88 1.97 11.40
CA ALA A 289 23.19 0.59 11.03
C ALA A 289 22.36 0.15 9.82
N SER A 290 22.95 -0.67 8.95
CA SER A 290 22.31 -1.16 7.72
C SER A 290 22.34 -2.68 7.66
N PRO A 291 21.24 -3.34 7.24
CA PRO A 291 21.27 -4.76 6.94
C PRO A 291 22.20 -5.03 5.75
N GLN A 292 22.89 -6.17 5.79
CA GLN A 292 23.83 -6.56 4.74
C GLN A 292 23.20 -7.67 3.89
N TYR A 293 22.93 -7.39 2.63
CA TYR A 293 22.42 -8.34 1.64
C TYR A 293 22.87 -7.95 0.23
N ASP A 294 22.84 -8.90 -0.70
CA ASP A 294 23.14 -8.67 -2.11
C ASP A 294 21.94 -7.98 -2.79
N ALA A 295 22.00 -6.65 -2.89
CA ALA A 295 20.94 -5.84 -3.47
C ALA A 295 20.76 -6.10 -4.98
N ALA A 296 21.86 -6.32 -5.71
CA ALA A 296 21.78 -6.59 -7.15
C ALA A 296 21.13 -7.95 -7.43
N ALA A 297 21.48 -8.99 -6.65
CA ALA A 297 20.85 -10.30 -6.78
C ALA A 297 19.36 -10.25 -6.37
N LEU A 298 19.00 -9.45 -5.35
CA LEU A 298 17.61 -9.24 -4.95
C LEU A 298 16.81 -8.56 -6.06
N ASP A 299 17.32 -7.47 -6.62
CA ASP A 299 16.66 -6.71 -7.69
C ASP A 299 16.43 -7.57 -8.92
N ALA A 300 17.47 -8.26 -9.42
CA ALA A 300 17.34 -9.19 -10.54
C ALA A 300 16.31 -10.30 -10.28
N ALA A 301 16.25 -10.83 -9.04
CA ALA A 301 15.27 -11.84 -8.64
C ALA A 301 13.85 -11.26 -8.62
N PHE A 302 13.70 -10.03 -8.08
CA PHE A 302 12.42 -9.35 -8.00
C PHE A 302 11.81 -9.13 -9.39
N TRP A 303 12.61 -8.62 -10.33
CA TRP A 303 12.16 -8.42 -11.71
C TRP A 303 11.79 -9.71 -12.44
N ARG A 304 12.53 -10.81 -12.22
CA ARG A 304 12.16 -12.11 -12.80
C ARG A 304 10.83 -12.62 -12.25
N ILE A 305 10.64 -12.56 -10.94
CA ILE A 305 9.38 -12.98 -10.31
C ILE A 305 8.22 -12.09 -10.77
N MET A 306 8.42 -10.76 -10.86
CA MET A 306 7.44 -9.82 -11.38
C MET A 306 7.04 -10.16 -12.82
N ALA A 307 8.02 -10.43 -13.68
CA ALA A 307 7.79 -10.75 -15.09
C ALA A 307 7.02 -12.07 -15.25
N ALA A 308 7.45 -13.15 -14.57
CA ALA A 308 6.75 -14.44 -14.59
C ALA A 308 5.31 -14.31 -14.07
N ASN A 309 5.11 -13.57 -12.98
CA ASN A 309 3.79 -13.33 -12.39
C ASN A 309 2.89 -12.51 -13.35
N THR A 310 3.42 -11.50 -14.01
CA THR A 310 2.66 -10.69 -14.98
C THR A 310 2.19 -11.55 -16.15
N TRP A 311 3.08 -12.35 -16.75
CA TRP A 311 2.72 -13.29 -17.81
C TRP A 311 1.61 -14.24 -17.35
N THR A 312 1.79 -14.90 -16.21
CA THR A 312 0.83 -15.87 -15.68
C THR A 312 -0.53 -15.22 -15.39
N ASN A 313 -0.55 -14.02 -14.79
CA ASN A 313 -1.80 -13.30 -14.54
C ASN A 313 -2.55 -12.92 -15.81
N ILE A 314 -1.83 -12.50 -16.87
CA ILE A 314 -2.45 -12.26 -18.19
C ILE A 314 -3.11 -13.54 -18.69
N GLN A 315 -2.40 -14.69 -18.68
CA GLN A 315 -2.93 -15.96 -19.18
C GLN A 315 -4.17 -16.42 -18.40
N LEU A 316 -4.10 -16.39 -17.08
CA LEU A 316 -5.21 -16.83 -16.21
C LEU A 316 -6.46 -15.95 -16.38
N ARG A 317 -6.28 -14.63 -16.46
CA ARG A 317 -7.41 -13.67 -16.58
C ARG A 317 -7.93 -13.56 -18.01
N ALA A 318 -7.10 -13.82 -19.00
CA ALA A 318 -7.48 -13.69 -20.41
C ALA A 318 -8.51 -14.74 -20.87
N ALA A 319 -8.65 -15.87 -20.16
CA ALA A 319 -9.56 -16.96 -20.53
C ALA A 319 -9.43 -17.39 -22.02
N GLY A 320 -8.20 -17.52 -22.49
CA GLY A 320 -7.89 -17.88 -23.88
C GLY A 320 -7.84 -16.72 -24.88
N ARG A 321 -8.18 -15.49 -24.48
CA ARG A 321 -7.98 -14.31 -25.32
C ARG A 321 -6.49 -13.96 -25.40
N VAL A 322 -6.06 -13.40 -26.54
CA VAL A 322 -4.68 -12.94 -26.74
C VAL A 322 -4.69 -11.42 -26.86
N PRO A 323 -3.88 -10.69 -26.08
CA PRO A 323 -3.79 -9.24 -26.22
C PRO A 323 -3.33 -8.85 -27.64
N GLY A 324 -4.06 -7.92 -28.26
CA GLY A 324 -3.71 -7.30 -29.54
C GLY A 324 -2.84 -6.04 -29.36
N PRO A 325 -2.40 -5.41 -30.46
CA PRO A 325 -1.65 -4.18 -30.41
C PRO A 325 -2.44 -3.07 -29.65
N GLY A 326 -1.82 -2.46 -28.62
CA GLY A 326 -2.41 -1.40 -27.83
C GLY A 326 -3.43 -1.84 -26.79
N ASP A 327 -3.61 -3.13 -26.55
CA ASP A 327 -4.44 -3.67 -25.47
C ASP A 327 -3.73 -3.58 -24.10
N LEU A 328 -2.41 -3.77 -24.12
CA LEU A 328 -1.54 -3.59 -22.95
C LEU A 328 -0.62 -2.38 -23.15
N GLU A 329 -0.19 -1.77 -22.08
CA GLU A 329 0.84 -0.75 -22.12
C GLU A 329 2.19 -1.34 -22.59
N PRO A 330 3.04 -0.57 -23.30
CA PRO A 330 4.28 -1.09 -23.88
C PRO A 330 5.18 -1.82 -22.87
N VAL A 331 5.38 -1.27 -21.68
CA VAL A 331 6.17 -1.91 -20.62
C VAL A 331 5.51 -3.20 -20.13
N THR A 332 4.20 -3.22 -19.95
CA THR A 332 3.46 -4.43 -19.54
C THR A 332 3.67 -5.57 -20.55
N GLN A 333 3.59 -5.24 -21.85
CA GLN A 333 3.84 -6.21 -22.90
C GLN A 333 5.28 -6.76 -22.81
N LEU A 334 6.30 -5.89 -22.71
CA LEU A 334 7.70 -6.31 -22.60
C LEU A 334 7.98 -7.14 -21.34
N VAL A 335 7.38 -6.76 -20.19
CA VAL A 335 7.47 -7.53 -18.94
C VAL A 335 6.85 -8.92 -19.12
N ALA A 336 5.68 -9.00 -19.75
CA ALA A 336 5.01 -10.28 -20.01
C ALA A 336 5.81 -11.18 -20.97
N GLU A 337 6.36 -10.63 -22.06
CA GLU A 337 7.22 -11.36 -23.00
C GLU A 337 8.47 -11.91 -22.30
N ARG A 338 9.12 -11.09 -21.45
CA ARG A 338 10.23 -11.55 -20.61
C ARG A 338 9.79 -12.65 -19.66
N GLY A 339 8.61 -12.50 -19.04
CA GLY A 339 8.05 -13.50 -18.12
C GLY A 339 7.81 -14.86 -18.75
N ARG A 340 7.35 -14.87 -20.00
CA ARG A 340 7.17 -16.09 -20.81
C ARG A 340 8.46 -16.87 -21.03
N ALA A 341 9.61 -16.20 -21.10
CA ALA A 341 10.90 -16.78 -21.36
C ALA A 341 11.63 -17.30 -20.12
N ILE A 342 11.14 -16.98 -18.91
CA ILE A 342 11.78 -17.39 -17.65
C ILE A 342 11.65 -18.89 -17.44
N THR A 343 12.78 -19.55 -17.23
CA THR A 343 12.84 -20.98 -16.95
C THR A 343 12.48 -21.28 -15.48
N ALA A 344 12.09 -22.53 -15.20
CA ALA A 344 11.82 -22.98 -13.83
C ALA A 344 13.06 -22.83 -12.93
N ASP A 345 14.28 -23.10 -13.45
CA ASP A 345 15.53 -22.90 -12.70
C ASP A 345 15.73 -21.43 -12.30
N GLU A 346 15.57 -20.49 -13.23
CA GLU A 346 15.69 -19.05 -12.96
C GLU A 346 14.66 -18.57 -11.94
N TYR A 347 13.42 -19.05 -12.03
CA TYR A 347 12.37 -18.71 -11.07
C TYR A 347 12.70 -19.23 -9.67
N ILE A 348 13.11 -20.52 -9.55
CA ILE A 348 13.47 -21.13 -8.27
C ILE A 348 14.66 -20.39 -7.63
N ARG A 349 15.72 -20.08 -8.41
CA ARG A 349 16.87 -19.29 -7.91
C ARG A 349 16.45 -17.89 -7.45
N SER A 350 15.47 -17.28 -8.09
CA SER A 350 14.93 -15.98 -7.70
C SER A 350 14.19 -16.07 -6.34
N VAL A 351 13.36 -17.10 -6.15
CA VAL A 351 12.73 -17.37 -4.84
C VAL A 351 13.78 -17.62 -3.75
N GLN A 352 14.84 -18.38 -4.07
CA GLN A 352 15.96 -18.60 -3.14
C GLN A 352 16.72 -17.30 -2.78
N ALA A 353 16.82 -16.33 -3.72
CA ALA A 353 17.40 -15.02 -3.42
C ALA A 353 16.54 -14.26 -2.40
N PHE A 354 15.21 -14.29 -2.52
CA PHE A 354 14.29 -13.75 -1.51
C PHE A 354 14.53 -14.38 -0.13
N HIS A 355 14.68 -15.72 -0.08
CA HIS A 355 14.93 -16.44 1.18
C HIS A 355 16.29 -16.06 1.80
N ARG A 356 17.37 -15.93 0.99
CA ARG A 356 18.67 -15.49 1.50
C ARG A 356 18.61 -14.08 2.09
N THR A 357 17.96 -13.15 1.38
CA THR A 357 17.74 -11.79 1.87
C THR A 357 16.89 -11.78 3.15
N GLY A 358 15.87 -12.64 3.25
CA GLY A 358 15.06 -12.80 4.45
C GLY A 358 15.86 -13.24 5.67
N ARG A 359 16.84 -14.17 5.50
CA ARG A 359 17.74 -14.58 6.57
C ARG A 359 18.67 -13.44 7.01
N ALA A 360 19.15 -12.63 6.05
CA ALA A 360 19.99 -11.47 6.36
C ALA A 360 19.24 -10.41 7.17
N LEU A 361 17.98 -10.11 6.81
CA LEU A 361 17.12 -9.23 7.59
C LEU A 361 16.79 -9.84 8.98
N GLY A 362 16.51 -11.14 9.04
CA GLY A 362 16.29 -11.84 10.31
C GLY A 362 17.45 -11.63 11.27
N ALA A 363 18.69 -11.88 10.83
CA ALA A 363 19.89 -11.67 11.64
C ALA A 363 20.09 -10.19 12.06
N PHE A 364 19.73 -9.24 11.19
CA PHE A 364 19.74 -7.82 11.54
C PHE A 364 18.76 -7.49 12.66
N PHE A 365 17.52 -8.04 12.59
CA PHE A 365 16.50 -7.81 13.60
C PHE A 365 16.68 -8.59 14.91
N GLU A 366 17.70 -9.42 15.06
CA GLU A 366 18.13 -9.92 16.38
C GLU A 366 18.76 -8.80 17.22
N LYS A 367 19.41 -7.83 16.57
CA LYS A 367 20.09 -6.71 17.20
C LYS A 367 19.25 -5.44 17.28
N HIS A 368 18.31 -5.26 16.35
CA HIS A 368 17.47 -4.07 16.22
C HIS A 368 16.00 -4.46 16.20
N ASP A 369 15.14 -3.63 16.76
CA ASP A 369 13.71 -3.86 16.79
C ASP A 369 13.03 -3.21 15.56
N VAL A 370 13.57 -2.07 15.11
CA VAL A 370 13.04 -1.28 13.99
C VAL A 370 14.18 -0.72 13.13
N LEU A 371 13.97 -0.68 11.81
CA LEU A 371 14.83 0.02 10.85
C LEU A 371 14.09 1.24 10.31
N LEU A 372 14.69 2.42 10.40
CA LEU A 372 14.20 3.71 9.89
C LEU A 372 14.89 4.11 8.58
N SER A 373 14.10 4.54 7.60
CA SER A 373 14.52 5.20 6.36
C SER A 373 13.44 6.19 5.91
N THR A 374 13.57 6.79 4.72
CA THR A 374 12.43 7.35 4.00
C THR A 374 11.71 6.27 3.19
N THR A 375 10.47 6.51 2.81
CA THR A 375 9.70 5.55 2.00
C THR A 375 10.27 5.42 0.60
N ILE A 376 10.68 6.54 0.00
CA ILE A 376 11.26 6.64 -1.34
C ILE A 376 12.53 7.51 -1.33
N ALA A 377 13.33 7.44 -2.39
CA ALA A 377 14.58 8.19 -2.50
C ALA A 377 14.41 9.58 -3.17
N ARG A 378 13.18 10.03 -3.43
CA ARG A 378 12.85 11.33 -4.01
C ARG A 378 11.86 12.08 -3.14
N THR A 379 11.93 13.41 -3.15
CA THR A 379 11.03 14.27 -2.36
C THR A 379 9.64 14.34 -2.98
N SER A 380 9.56 14.32 -4.31
CA SER A 380 8.31 14.39 -5.06
C SER A 380 8.38 13.53 -6.32
N LEU A 381 7.23 13.33 -6.95
CA LEU A 381 7.10 12.54 -8.16
C LEU A 381 6.24 13.29 -9.19
N PRO A 382 6.84 14.11 -10.10
CA PRO A 382 6.11 14.73 -11.17
C PRO A 382 5.39 13.73 -12.07
N LEU A 383 4.19 14.09 -12.55
CA LEU A 383 3.46 13.29 -13.52
C LEU A 383 4.32 13.04 -14.78
N GLY A 384 4.22 11.83 -15.33
CA GLY A 384 5.02 11.41 -16.48
C GLY A 384 6.47 11.00 -16.15
N THR A 385 6.91 11.07 -14.88
CA THR A 385 8.28 10.66 -14.50
C THR A 385 8.46 9.14 -14.67
N VAL A 386 7.50 8.33 -14.29
CA VAL A 386 7.56 6.86 -14.41
C VAL A 386 6.53 6.38 -15.41
N ARG A 387 6.80 6.64 -16.70
CA ARG A 387 5.91 6.22 -17.79
C ARG A 387 6.10 4.75 -18.11
N MET A 388 5.00 4.10 -18.49
CA MET A 388 4.95 2.69 -18.91
C MET A 388 5.29 2.51 -20.39
N ASP A 389 6.28 3.27 -20.88
CA ASP A 389 6.78 3.27 -22.27
C ASP A 389 8.30 3.07 -22.34
N GLY A 390 8.80 2.82 -23.54
CA GLY A 390 10.23 2.64 -23.82
C GLY A 390 10.72 1.23 -23.49
N THR A 391 12.01 1.09 -23.16
CA THR A 391 12.65 -0.19 -22.84
C THR A 391 12.49 -0.56 -21.37
N LEU A 392 12.65 -1.85 -21.03
CA LEU A 392 12.63 -2.32 -19.64
C LEU A 392 13.73 -1.67 -18.80
N ASP A 393 14.95 -1.51 -19.34
CA ASP A 393 16.06 -0.87 -18.61
C ASP A 393 15.79 0.61 -18.34
N ALA A 394 15.11 1.32 -19.26
CA ALA A 394 14.73 2.71 -19.03
C ALA A 394 13.62 2.82 -17.98
N PHE A 395 12.67 1.90 -17.98
CA PHE A 395 11.63 1.82 -16.97
C PHE A 395 12.21 1.49 -15.60
N ASP A 396 13.10 0.50 -15.51
CA ASP A 396 13.75 0.10 -14.27
C ASP A 396 14.51 1.26 -13.61
N ARG A 397 15.30 2.01 -14.39
CA ARG A 397 15.99 3.21 -13.88
C ARG A 397 15.04 4.28 -13.34
N ARG A 398 13.80 4.36 -13.86
CA ARG A 398 12.76 5.29 -13.36
C ARG A 398 12.10 4.78 -12.08
N VAL A 399 11.97 3.46 -11.94
CA VAL A 399 11.34 2.78 -10.79
C VAL A 399 12.28 2.70 -9.58
N ALA A 400 13.57 2.42 -9.81
CA ALA A 400 14.55 2.14 -8.75
C ALA A 400 14.55 3.16 -7.58
N PRO A 401 14.54 4.49 -7.81
CA PRO A 401 14.50 5.45 -6.70
C PRO A 401 13.21 5.39 -5.86
N MET A 402 12.13 4.87 -6.44
CA MET A 402 10.82 4.78 -5.78
C MET A 402 10.68 3.53 -4.92
N THR A 403 11.41 2.46 -5.24
CA THR A 403 11.31 1.17 -4.57
C THR A 403 12.54 0.81 -3.74
N ALA A 404 13.54 1.69 -3.73
CA ALA A 404 14.87 1.48 -3.12
C ALA A 404 14.86 0.97 -1.65
N PHE A 405 13.85 1.35 -0.87
CA PHE A 405 13.69 0.90 0.52
C PHE A 405 12.52 -0.08 0.72
N THR A 406 11.56 -0.10 -0.20
CA THR A 406 10.30 -0.79 0.03
C THR A 406 10.29 -2.22 -0.48
N ALA A 407 10.89 -2.51 -1.65
CA ALA A 407 10.83 -3.80 -2.31
C ALA A 407 11.42 -4.95 -1.47
N VAL A 408 12.49 -4.69 -0.72
CA VAL A 408 13.11 -5.68 0.18
C VAL A 408 12.12 -6.22 1.22
N CYS A 409 11.21 -5.38 1.73
CA CYS A 409 10.20 -5.80 2.71
C CYS A 409 9.15 -6.74 2.09
N ASN A 410 8.88 -6.60 0.80
CA ASN A 410 8.00 -7.51 0.06
C ASN A 410 8.69 -8.86 -0.15
N ALA A 411 9.90 -8.85 -0.69
CA ALA A 411 10.68 -10.06 -0.95
C ALA A 411 10.87 -10.90 0.32
N THR A 412 11.12 -10.27 1.45
CA THR A 412 11.39 -10.94 2.73
C THR A 412 10.14 -11.21 3.56
N GLY A 413 9.01 -10.54 3.23
CA GLY A 413 7.74 -10.71 3.92
C GLY A 413 7.62 -9.94 5.25
N VAL A 414 8.62 -9.18 5.67
CA VAL A 414 8.58 -8.41 6.93
C VAL A 414 7.56 -7.26 6.85
N PRO A 415 6.90 -6.88 7.97
CA PRO A 415 5.99 -5.75 7.99
C PRO A 415 6.77 -4.43 7.92
N ALA A 416 6.15 -3.44 7.29
CA ALA A 416 6.72 -2.10 7.17
C ALA A 416 5.63 -1.04 7.01
N MET A 417 5.88 0.16 7.51
CA MET A 417 4.91 1.27 7.44
C MET A 417 5.53 2.56 6.92
N SER A 418 4.73 3.40 6.29
CA SER A 418 5.02 4.80 6.00
C SER A 418 4.23 5.69 6.93
N VAL A 419 4.91 6.62 7.62
CA VAL A 419 4.32 7.55 8.59
C VAL A 419 4.62 8.98 8.16
N PRO A 420 3.63 9.89 8.00
CA PRO A 420 3.80 11.22 7.44
C PRO A 420 4.16 12.27 8.52
N ILE A 421 5.26 12.07 9.23
CA ILE A 421 5.71 12.95 10.33
C ILE A 421 6.73 14.00 9.90
N GLU A 422 7.18 13.98 8.66
CA GLU A 422 8.12 14.94 8.10
C GLU A 422 7.53 15.63 6.85
N TRP A 423 8.03 16.85 6.60
CA TRP A 423 7.53 17.69 5.52
C TRP A 423 8.72 18.39 4.86
N SER A 424 8.64 18.58 3.54
CA SER A 424 9.60 19.37 2.79
C SER A 424 9.38 20.87 3.02
N ASP A 425 10.35 21.68 2.61
CA ASP A 425 10.31 23.15 2.77
C ASP A 425 9.17 23.78 1.95
N ASP A 426 8.74 23.15 0.84
CA ASP A 426 7.60 23.53 0.02
C ASP A 426 6.26 22.91 0.47
N GLY A 427 6.22 22.30 1.66
CA GLY A 427 5.01 21.81 2.29
C GLY A 427 4.52 20.44 1.82
N LEU A 428 5.30 19.71 1.02
CA LEU A 428 4.94 18.35 0.60
C LEU A 428 5.25 17.31 1.70
N PRO A 429 4.42 16.28 1.83
CA PRO A 429 4.66 15.24 2.82
C PRO A 429 5.89 14.40 2.48
N ILE A 430 6.64 14.00 3.51
CA ILE A 430 7.73 13.04 3.44
C ILE A 430 7.33 11.83 4.30
N GLY A 431 7.11 10.69 3.64
CA GLY A 431 6.84 9.43 4.32
C GLY A 431 8.10 8.89 4.99
N MET A 432 8.09 8.77 6.31
CA MET A 432 9.14 8.09 7.07
C MET A 432 8.82 6.60 7.14
N HIS A 433 9.76 5.77 6.72
CA HIS A 433 9.58 4.33 6.57
C HIS A 433 10.18 3.57 7.75
N PHE A 434 9.36 2.74 8.39
CA PHE A 434 9.76 1.91 9.53
C PHE A 434 9.51 0.44 9.19
N VAL A 435 10.51 -0.38 9.42
CA VAL A 435 10.47 -1.83 9.16
C VAL A 435 10.74 -2.57 10.46
N ALA A 436 9.99 -3.62 10.74
CA ALA A 436 10.23 -4.48 11.90
C ALA A 436 10.39 -5.96 11.47
N ARG A 437 10.79 -6.82 12.42
CA ARG A 437 10.90 -8.26 12.16
C ARG A 437 9.57 -8.86 11.73
N TYR A 438 9.62 -9.99 11.05
CA TYR A 438 8.42 -10.72 10.61
C TYR A 438 7.46 -11.00 11.78
N GLY A 439 6.19 -10.65 11.60
CA GLY A 439 5.14 -10.80 12.60
C GLY A 439 5.04 -9.67 13.64
N ALA A 440 5.87 -8.61 13.55
CA ALA A 440 5.93 -7.56 14.58
C ALA A 440 5.09 -6.32 14.24
N GLU A 441 3.90 -6.48 13.67
CA GLU A 441 2.97 -5.38 13.40
C GLU A 441 2.58 -4.63 14.67
N GLU A 442 2.42 -5.32 15.81
CA GLU A 442 2.08 -4.69 17.10
C GLU A 442 3.14 -3.66 17.51
N THR A 443 4.43 -3.97 17.31
CA THR A 443 5.53 -3.02 17.56
C THR A 443 5.43 -1.79 16.66
N LEU A 444 5.14 -1.98 15.37
CA LEU A 444 4.98 -0.89 14.43
C LEU A 444 3.76 -0.02 14.78
N TYR A 445 2.62 -0.61 15.13
CA TYR A 445 1.43 0.15 15.52
C TYR A 445 1.63 0.93 16.82
N ALA A 446 2.29 0.34 17.83
CA ALA A 446 2.60 1.05 19.07
C ALA A 446 3.55 2.25 18.81
N LEU A 447 4.59 2.06 17.99
CA LEU A 447 5.50 3.13 17.58
C LEU A 447 4.77 4.20 16.74
N ALA A 448 3.93 3.78 15.79
CA ALA A 448 3.18 4.71 14.95
C ALA A 448 2.24 5.59 15.77
N ALA A 449 1.55 5.02 16.76
CA ALA A 449 0.67 5.78 17.66
C ALA A 449 1.44 6.79 18.53
N GLN A 450 2.64 6.41 19.01
CA GLN A 450 3.53 7.33 19.73
C GLN A 450 3.97 8.49 18.83
N LEU A 451 4.33 8.20 17.56
CA LEU A 451 4.73 9.21 16.58
C LEU A 451 3.55 10.11 16.18
N GLU A 452 2.34 9.54 16.01
CA GLU A 452 1.10 10.29 15.74
C GLU A 452 0.78 11.28 16.86
N HIS A 453 0.99 10.86 18.10
CA HIS A 453 0.84 11.74 19.27
C HIS A 453 1.91 12.83 19.33
N ALA A 454 3.16 12.51 19.07
CA ALA A 454 4.30 13.45 19.14
C ALA A 454 4.29 14.47 17.99
N ARG A 455 3.90 14.06 16.80
CA ARG A 455 3.80 14.91 15.59
C ARG A 455 2.51 14.65 14.82
N PRO A 456 1.36 15.17 15.29
CA PRO A 456 0.07 14.94 14.62
C PRO A 456 0.07 15.49 13.18
N TRP A 457 -0.34 14.67 12.23
CA TRP A 457 -0.44 15.07 10.81
C TRP A 457 -1.86 15.30 10.32
N ARG A 458 -2.87 14.92 11.11
CA ARG A 458 -4.28 14.98 10.69
C ARG A 458 -4.75 16.38 10.27
N ASN A 459 -4.19 17.42 10.88
CA ASN A 459 -4.53 18.83 10.57
C ASN A 459 -3.82 19.35 9.31
N ARG A 460 -2.88 18.60 8.75
CA ARG A 460 -2.24 18.91 7.48
C ARG A 460 -3.14 18.47 6.34
N ARG A 461 -3.49 19.41 5.48
CA ARG A 461 -4.43 19.17 4.36
C ARG A 461 -3.85 19.73 3.06
N PRO A 462 -4.12 19.06 1.90
CA PRO A 462 -3.82 19.61 0.59
C PRO A 462 -4.61 20.87 0.29
#